data_17e92b856012e79873cf45450e92e259
#
_entry.id   17e92b856012e79873cf45450e92e259
#
_cell.length_a   1.000
_cell.length_b   1.000
_cell.length_c   1.000
_cell.angle_alpha   90.00
_cell.angle_beta   90.00
_cell.angle_gamma   90.00
#
_symmetry.space_group_name_H-M   'P 1'
#
loop_
_entity.id
_entity.type
_entity.pdbx_description
1 polymer ?
#
loop_
_entity_poly.entity_id
_entity_poly.type
_entity_poly.pdbx_seq_one_letter_code
_entity_poly.pdbx_strand_id
1 'polypeptide(L)'
;MLSTARIDALRAAGVTLLDPSTTFIDDDVTIGGGTVIHPGVTLEGRTRIGANCRIRSWVRIADSTIGDNVFINDSCVIDESRVDDDGRVGPFAHLRPGSHMKDGSRVGNFVELKKTVLGEGSKANHLAYLGNATIGAGVNIGAGTITCNYDGEKKHPTVIEDGAFIGSNSQLVAPVTIGAGAYVAAGSSITEDVPPGALGIARGRQTNVLDWATERGEKRKSQ
;
A
#
# COMPACT_ATOMS: atom_id res chain seq x y z
N MET A 1 8.67 -9.48 26.88
CA MET A 1 8.85 -8.17 27.53
C MET A 1 10.31 -7.76 27.32
N LEU A 2 10.58 -6.53 26.89
CA LEU A 2 11.94 -6.02 26.71
C LEU A 2 12.69 -6.02 28.05
N SER A 3 13.95 -6.48 28.03
CA SER A 3 14.81 -6.35 29.21
C SER A 3 15.20 -4.88 29.44
N THR A 4 15.46 -4.51 30.69
CA THR A 4 15.94 -3.17 31.04
C THR A 4 17.20 -2.80 30.25
N ALA A 5 18.14 -3.74 30.11
CA ALA A 5 19.36 -3.54 29.34
C ALA A 5 19.10 -3.21 27.85
N ARG A 6 18.11 -3.87 27.25
CA ARG A 6 17.71 -3.60 25.86
C ARG A 6 17.06 -2.22 25.70
N ILE A 7 16.20 -1.84 26.64
CA ILE A 7 15.57 -0.51 26.66
C ILE A 7 16.64 0.58 26.76
N ASP A 8 17.61 0.41 27.68
CA ASP A 8 18.68 1.39 27.90
C ASP A 8 19.60 1.50 26.68
N ALA A 9 19.93 0.37 26.02
CA ALA A 9 20.71 0.36 24.79
C ALA A 9 19.99 1.11 23.65
N LEU A 10 18.68 0.90 23.47
CA LEU A 10 17.90 1.61 22.44
C LEU A 10 17.83 3.12 22.73
N ARG A 11 17.64 3.50 24.00
CA ARG A 11 17.64 4.91 24.40
C ARG A 11 19.00 5.57 24.19
N ALA A 12 20.07 4.87 24.53
CA ALA A 12 21.45 5.37 24.29
C ALA A 12 21.75 5.55 22.80
N ALA A 13 21.12 4.74 21.93
CA ALA A 13 21.17 4.89 20.47
C ALA A 13 20.24 6.00 19.92
N GLY A 14 19.54 6.74 20.78
CA GLY A 14 18.66 7.85 20.39
C GLY A 14 17.25 7.42 19.99
N VAL A 15 16.84 6.19 20.29
CA VAL A 15 15.49 5.68 20.02
C VAL A 15 14.54 6.07 21.18
N THR A 16 13.36 6.56 20.84
CA THR A 16 12.31 6.87 21.82
C THR A 16 11.26 5.75 21.83
N LEU A 17 11.15 5.05 22.97
CA LEU A 17 10.07 4.11 23.23
C LEU A 17 9.03 4.79 24.11
N LEU A 18 7.83 5.05 23.60
CA LEU A 18 6.77 5.75 24.36
C LEU A 18 6.17 4.86 25.47
N ASP A 19 6.04 3.56 25.19
CA ASP A 19 5.61 2.59 26.18
C ASP A 19 6.36 1.26 26.01
N PRO A 20 7.49 1.08 26.70
CA PRO A 20 8.24 -0.18 26.64
C PRO A 20 7.48 -1.39 27.16
N SER A 21 6.43 -1.22 27.97
CA SER A 21 5.68 -2.33 28.58
C SER A 21 4.79 -3.05 27.59
N THR A 22 4.34 -2.38 26.54
CA THR A 22 3.50 -2.93 25.46
C THR A 22 4.24 -3.11 24.14
N THR A 23 5.55 -2.81 24.10
CA THR A 23 6.37 -2.92 22.89
C THR A 23 7.18 -4.21 22.92
N PHE A 24 7.19 -4.94 21.78
CA PHE A 24 7.95 -6.17 21.61
C PHE A 24 8.99 -5.98 20.51
N ILE A 25 10.27 -6.23 20.80
CA ILE A 25 11.39 -6.06 19.86
C ILE A 25 12.34 -7.22 20.05
N ASP A 26 12.53 -8.01 18.98
CA ASP A 26 13.49 -9.12 18.98
C ASP A 26 14.93 -8.61 19.07
N ASP A 27 15.84 -9.48 19.50
CA ASP A 27 17.24 -9.10 19.76
C ASP A 27 18.00 -8.70 18.49
N ASP A 28 17.69 -9.31 17.34
CA ASP A 28 18.33 -9.05 16.05
C ASP A 28 17.79 -7.79 15.35
N VAL A 29 16.76 -7.13 15.90
CA VAL A 29 16.20 -5.90 15.34
C VAL A 29 17.14 -4.73 15.58
N THR A 30 17.36 -3.93 14.54
CA THR A 30 18.14 -2.68 14.62
C THR A 30 17.26 -1.47 14.33
N ILE A 31 17.48 -0.38 15.08
CA ILE A 31 16.68 0.86 14.94
C ILE A 31 17.62 2.06 14.97
N GLY A 32 17.51 2.92 13.97
CA GLY A 32 18.28 4.16 13.86
C GLY A 32 17.83 5.25 14.83
N GLY A 33 18.76 6.14 15.17
CA GLY A 33 18.51 7.24 16.10
C GLY A 33 17.42 8.21 15.63
N GLY A 34 16.80 8.91 16.55
CA GLY A 34 15.68 9.82 16.29
C GLY A 34 14.35 9.13 16.01
N THR A 35 14.35 7.80 15.89
CA THR A 35 13.12 7.02 15.64
C THR A 35 12.25 6.94 16.91
N VAL A 36 10.93 7.10 16.72
CA VAL A 36 9.92 7.05 17.77
C VAL A 36 9.01 5.84 17.57
N ILE A 37 8.95 4.98 18.59
CA ILE A 37 8.11 3.78 18.63
C ILE A 37 6.93 4.01 19.59
N HIS A 38 5.73 3.88 19.06
CA HIS A 38 4.48 4.04 19.81
C HIS A 38 4.07 2.74 20.55
N PRO A 39 3.07 2.80 21.46
CA PRO A 39 2.60 1.63 22.19
C PRO A 39 2.07 0.51 21.29
N GLY A 40 2.22 -0.74 21.72
CA GLY A 40 1.66 -1.92 21.03
C GLY A 40 2.40 -2.32 19.75
N VAL A 41 3.58 -1.76 19.48
CA VAL A 41 4.40 -2.12 18.32
C VAL A 41 5.12 -3.44 18.56
N THR A 42 5.15 -4.30 17.53
CA THR A 42 5.90 -5.56 17.52
C THR A 42 6.89 -5.56 16.35
N LEU A 43 8.18 -5.72 16.65
CA LEU A 43 9.27 -5.79 15.69
C LEU A 43 9.98 -7.13 15.81
N GLU A 44 9.97 -7.92 14.73
CA GLU A 44 10.38 -9.32 14.77
C GLU A 44 11.50 -9.64 13.78
N GLY A 45 12.21 -10.71 14.06
CA GLY A 45 13.22 -11.30 13.21
C GLY A 45 14.39 -10.35 12.94
N ARG A 46 14.84 -10.27 11.70
CA ARG A 46 15.96 -9.43 11.27
C ARG A 46 15.53 -8.06 10.76
N THR A 47 14.47 -7.52 11.34
CA THR A 47 13.95 -6.20 10.97
C THR A 47 14.97 -5.08 11.20
N ARG A 48 15.10 -4.20 10.23
CA ARG A 48 15.98 -3.01 10.29
C ARG A 48 15.14 -1.77 10.05
N ILE A 49 15.24 -0.81 10.95
CA ILE A 49 14.54 0.49 10.85
C ILE A 49 15.60 1.58 10.85
N GLY A 50 15.50 2.47 9.88
CA GLY A 50 16.39 3.63 9.72
C GLY A 50 16.17 4.71 10.78
N ALA A 51 16.78 5.87 10.55
CA ALA A 51 16.73 7.01 11.44
C ALA A 51 15.48 7.87 11.23
N ASN A 52 15.09 8.61 12.28
CA ASN A 52 14.00 9.60 12.25
C ASN A 52 12.62 9.04 11.83
N CYS A 53 12.41 7.74 11.96
CA CYS A 53 11.14 7.10 11.65
C CYS A 53 10.09 7.34 12.74
N ARG A 54 8.82 7.24 12.37
CA ARG A 54 7.71 7.21 13.31
C ARG A 54 6.88 5.95 13.08
N ILE A 55 6.93 5.03 14.02
CA ILE A 55 6.16 3.78 13.99
C ILE A 55 5.01 3.93 14.98
N ARG A 56 3.80 4.07 14.46
CA ARG A 56 2.58 4.30 15.25
C ARG A 56 2.09 3.03 15.92
N SER A 57 1.02 3.13 16.68
CA SER A 57 0.52 2.06 17.54
C SER A 57 0.02 0.84 16.75
N TRP A 58 0.21 -0.34 17.34
CA TRP A 58 -0.29 -1.62 16.83
C TRP A 58 0.28 -2.03 15.47
N VAL A 59 1.44 -1.48 15.10
CA VAL A 59 2.17 -1.88 13.91
C VAL A 59 2.97 -3.15 14.21
N ARG A 60 2.91 -4.12 13.28
CA ARG A 60 3.77 -5.30 13.29
C ARG A 60 4.70 -5.28 12.08
N ILE A 61 5.99 -5.45 12.31
CA ILE A 61 7.00 -5.53 11.25
C ILE A 61 7.87 -6.76 11.49
N ALA A 62 7.96 -7.65 10.50
CA ALA A 62 8.79 -8.85 10.56
C ALA A 62 9.73 -8.95 9.36
N ASP A 63 10.98 -9.33 9.59
CA ASP A 63 12.03 -9.60 8.58
C ASP A 63 12.11 -8.55 7.45
N SER A 64 11.89 -7.28 7.79
CA SER A 64 11.72 -6.20 6.83
C SER A 64 12.78 -5.10 6.99
N THR A 65 12.98 -4.32 5.92
CA THR A 65 13.89 -3.17 5.93
C THR A 65 13.08 -1.89 5.73
N ILE A 66 13.21 -0.97 6.66
CA ILE A 66 12.57 0.35 6.65
C ILE A 66 13.70 1.38 6.59
N GLY A 67 13.67 2.26 5.59
CA GLY A 67 14.63 3.35 5.38
C GLY A 67 14.49 4.48 6.40
N ASP A 68 15.09 5.61 6.10
CA ASP A 68 15.09 6.79 6.94
C ASP A 68 13.80 7.63 6.74
N ASN A 69 13.41 8.40 7.75
CA ASN A 69 12.27 9.33 7.73
C ASN A 69 10.92 8.67 7.38
N VAL A 70 10.79 7.36 7.51
CA VAL A 70 9.58 6.63 7.17
C VAL A 70 8.50 6.84 8.24
N PHE A 71 7.26 7.04 7.78
CA PHE A 71 6.11 7.17 8.64
C PHE A 71 5.15 6.00 8.46
N ILE A 72 5.00 5.15 9.46
CA ILE A 72 4.07 4.03 9.47
C ILE A 72 2.94 4.33 10.44
N ASN A 73 1.73 4.44 9.91
CA ASN A 73 0.51 4.68 10.68
C ASN A 73 0.03 3.43 11.41
N ASP A 74 -0.98 3.63 12.25
CA ASP A 74 -1.52 2.62 13.16
C ASP A 74 -2.01 1.36 12.43
N SER A 75 -1.85 0.20 13.08
CA SER A 75 -2.41 -1.10 12.67
C SER A 75 -1.96 -1.59 11.28
N CYS A 76 -0.74 -1.27 10.88
CA CYS A 76 -0.13 -1.82 9.67
C CYS A 76 0.60 -3.13 9.95
N VAL A 77 0.63 -4.02 8.95
CA VAL A 77 1.41 -5.25 8.95
C VAL A 77 2.40 -5.23 7.80
N ILE A 78 3.67 -5.48 8.08
CA ILE A 78 4.76 -5.45 7.10
C ILE A 78 5.61 -6.71 7.30
N ASP A 79 5.57 -7.62 6.32
CA ASP A 79 6.27 -8.89 6.38
C ASP A 79 7.23 -9.02 5.18
N GLU A 80 8.48 -9.44 5.41
CA GLU A 80 9.52 -9.71 4.39
C GLU A 80 9.50 -8.68 3.25
N SER A 81 9.44 -7.40 3.61
CA SER A 81 9.20 -6.29 2.70
C SER A 81 10.24 -5.18 2.88
N ARG A 82 10.29 -4.28 1.92
CA ARG A 82 11.17 -3.13 1.96
C ARG A 82 10.39 -1.83 1.75
N VAL A 83 10.66 -0.84 2.58
CA VAL A 83 10.21 0.55 2.42
C VAL A 83 11.45 1.43 2.40
N ASP A 84 11.73 2.09 1.29
CA ASP A 84 12.84 3.03 1.15
C ASP A 84 12.54 4.36 1.86
N ASP A 85 13.42 5.35 1.74
CA ASP A 85 13.37 6.59 2.50
C ASP A 85 12.10 7.42 2.22
N ASP A 86 11.68 8.20 3.20
CA ASP A 86 10.52 9.11 3.14
C ASP A 86 9.19 8.42 2.82
N GLY A 87 9.13 7.08 2.87
CA GLY A 87 7.94 6.28 2.63
C GLY A 87 6.83 6.52 3.65
N ARG A 88 5.56 6.40 3.21
CA ARG A 88 4.40 6.50 4.10
C ARG A 88 3.50 5.29 3.97
N VAL A 89 3.17 4.65 5.08
CA VAL A 89 2.38 3.41 5.12
C VAL A 89 1.19 3.57 6.06
N GLY A 90 0.02 3.16 5.60
CA GLY A 90 -1.19 3.03 6.40
C GLY A 90 -2.05 4.28 6.60
N PRO A 91 -3.01 4.20 7.55
CA PRO A 91 -3.23 3.07 8.49
C PRO A 91 -3.83 1.82 7.83
N PHE A 92 -3.84 0.68 8.57
CA PHE A 92 -4.43 -0.59 8.12
C PHE A 92 -3.92 -1.08 6.76
N ALA A 93 -2.65 -0.84 6.44
CA ALA A 93 -2.02 -1.33 5.23
C ALA A 93 -1.34 -2.69 5.51
N HIS A 94 -1.26 -3.54 4.47
CA HIS A 94 -0.60 -4.81 4.54
C HIS A 94 0.45 -4.95 3.42
N LEU A 95 1.72 -4.90 3.77
CA LEU A 95 2.82 -5.20 2.88
C LEU A 95 3.23 -6.67 3.08
N ARG A 96 2.94 -7.50 2.10
CA ARG A 96 3.22 -8.94 2.12
C ARG A 96 4.58 -9.24 1.49
N PRO A 97 5.12 -10.45 1.73
CA PRO A 97 6.44 -10.84 1.26
C PRO A 97 6.76 -10.48 -0.19
N GLY A 98 7.96 -9.92 -0.38
CA GLY A 98 8.46 -9.48 -1.66
C GLY A 98 7.93 -8.12 -2.14
N SER A 99 7.32 -7.33 -1.28
CA SER A 99 6.89 -5.98 -1.61
C SER A 99 8.02 -4.97 -1.38
N HIS A 100 8.13 -4.00 -2.27
CA HIS A 100 9.13 -2.95 -2.21
C HIS A 100 8.52 -1.59 -2.54
N MET A 101 8.49 -0.70 -1.59
CA MET A 101 8.14 0.69 -1.74
C MET A 101 9.40 1.52 -1.93
N LYS A 102 9.51 2.22 -3.04
CA LYS A 102 10.63 3.13 -3.36
C LYS A 102 10.47 4.48 -2.64
N ASP A 103 11.51 5.31 -2.73
CA ASP A 103 11.60 6.59 -2.03
C ASP A 103 10.35 7.46 -2.21
N GLY A 104 9.87 8.05 -1.14
CA GLY A 104 8.72 8.94 -1.10
C GLY A 104 7.39 8.34 -1.52
N SER A 105 7.33 7.03 -1.81
CA SER A 105 6.09 6.37 -2.21
C SER A 105 5.11 6.24 -1.04
N ARG A 106 3.81 6.07 -1.36
CA ARG A 106 2.76 6.07 -0.35
C ARG A 106 1.77 4.94 -0.55
N VAL A 107 1.50 4.23 0.52
CA VAL A 107 0.44 3.23 0.63
C VAL A 107 -0.48 3.65 1.76
N GLY A 108 -1.76 3.85 1.46
CA GLY A 108 -2.74 4.31 2.44
C GLY A 108 -3.59 3.19 3.04
N ASN A 109 -4.78 3.56 3.52
CA ASN A 109 -5.63 2.67 4.28
C ASN A 109 -6.25 1.55 3.43
N PHE A 110 -6.23 0.34 4.00
CA PHE A 110 -6.77 -0.88 3.38
C PHE A 110 -6.16 -1.17 2.00
N VAL A 111 -4.86 -0.88 1.85
CA VAL A 111 -4.09 -1.25 0.66
C VAL A 111 -3.23 -2.46 1.00
N GLU A 112 -3.27 -3.45 0.12
CA GLU A 112 -2.44 -4.64 0.21
C GLU A 112 -1.46 -4.68 -0.97
N LEU A 113 -0.17 -4.80 -0.68
CA LEU A 113 0.89 -5.10 -1.65
C LEU A 113 1.35 -6.54 -1.49
N LYS A 114 1.60 -7.24 -2.60
CA LYS A 114 2.16 -8.60 -2.60
C LYS A 114 3.10 -8.81 -3.79
N LYS A 115 4.38 -9.07 -3.54
CA LYS A 115 5.38 -9.21 -4.61
C LYS A 115 5.27 -8.05 -5.61
N THR A 116 5.22 -6.84 -5.11
CA THR A 116 4.97 -5.62 -5.88
C THR A 116 6.04 -4.58 -5.62
N VAL A 117 6.53 -3.97 -6.68
CA VAL A 117 7.37 -2.77 -6.60
C VAL A 117 6.49 -1.55 -6.83
N LEU A 118 6.46 -0.63 -5.88
CA LEU A 118 5.83 0.68 -5.99
C LEU A 118 6.91 1.73 -6.18
N GLY A 119 6.98 2.35 -7.35
CA GLY A 119 8.03 3.27 -7.77
C GLY A 119 8.07 4.56 -6.97
N GLU A 120 9.16 5.32 -7.18
CA GLU A 120 9.45 6.58 -6.50
C GLU A 120 8.27 7.56 -6.60
N GLY A 121 7.87 8.15 -5.49
CA GLY A 121 6.78 9.13 -5.41
C GLY A 121 5.39 8.62 -5.79
N SER A 122 5.27 7.34 -6.15
CA SER A 122 3.99 6.72 -6.52
C SER A 122 3.09 6.50 -5.31
N LYS A 123 1.78 6.50 -5.53
CA LYS A 123 0.81 6.44 -4.44
C LYS A 123 -0.39 5.54 -4.75
N ALA A 124 -0.74 4.72 -3.76
CA ALA A 124 -1.96 3.93 -3.67
C ALA A 124 -2.60 4.21 -2.31
N ASN A 125 -3.50 5.19 -2.25
CA ASN A 125 -3.92 5.74 -0.96
C ASN A 125 -5.10 5.01 -0.32
N HIS A 126 -5.90 4.23 -1.07
CA HIS A 126 -7.15 3.68 -0.56
C HIS A 126 -7.53 2.35 -1.23
N LEU A 127 -7.91 1.35 -0.39
CA LEU A 127 -8.73 0.20 -0.82
C LEU A 127 -8.22 -0.52 -2.09
N ALA A 128 -6.93 -0.76 -2.23
CA ALA A 128 -6.37 -1.37 -3.43
C ALA A 128 -5.69 -2.70 -3.12
N TYR A 129 -5.79 -3.67 -4.04
CA TYR A 129 -4.96 -4.86 -4.05
C TYR A 129 -3.99 -4.81 -5.24
N LEU A 130 -2.71 -4.76 -4.95
CA LEU A 130 -1.64 -4.71 -5.94
C LEU A 130 -0.75 -5.94 -5.75
N GLY A 131 -0.98 -6.96 -6.56
CA GLY A 131 -0.27 -8.22 -6.52
C GLY A 131 0.51 -8.48 -7.80
N ASN A 132 1.78 -8.93 -7.67
CA ASN A 132 2.68 -9.24 -8.78
C ASN A 132 2.79 -8.07 -9.79
N ALA A 133 2.90 -6.84 -9.27
CA ALA A 133 2.93 -5.62 -10.08
C ALA A 133 4.31 -4.95 -10.04
N THR A 134 4.70 -4.38 -11.17
CA THR A 134 5.81 -3.42 -11.26
C THR A 134 5.23 -2.07 -11.62
N ILE A 135 5.30 -1.14 -10.68
CA ILE A 135 4.72 0.20 -10.82
C ILE A 135 5.87 1.20 -10.86
N GLY A 136 5.90 2.00 -11.90
CA GLY A 136 6.91 3.03 -12.15
C GLY A 136 6.84 4.22 -11.19
N ALA A 137 7.61 5.26 -11.48
CA ALA A 137 7.66 6.48 -10.69
C ALA A 137 6.47 7.42 -10.95
N GLY A 138 6.03 8.17 -9.95
CA GLY A 138 4.99 9.20 -10.09
C GLY A 138 3.60 8.69 -10.46
N VAL A 139 3.35 7.39 -10.33
CA VAL A 139 2.07 6.76 -10.66
C VAL A 139 1.01 7.05 -9.60
N ASN A 140 -0.21 7.32 -10.05
CA ASN A 140 -1.37 7.40 -9.16
C ASN A 140 -2.28 6.19 -9.32
N ILE A 141 -2.43 5.40 -8.26
CA ILE A 141 -3.39 4.29 -8.19
C ILE A 141 -4.68 4.77 -7.51
N GLY A 142 -5.78 4.74 -8.25
CA GLY A 142 -7.11 5.09 -7.75
C GLY A 142 -7.65 4.10 -6.73
N ALA A 143 -8.53 4.57 -5.86
CA ALA A 143 -9.19 3.73 -4.85
C ALA A 143 -9.95 2.56 -5.50
N GLY A 144 -9.89 1.38 -4.90
CA GLY A 144 -10.57 0.19 -5.41
C GLY A 144 -9.88 -0.46 -6.62
N THR A 145 -8.64 -0.08 -6.95
CA THR A 145 -7.88 -0.74 -8.02
C THR A 145 -7.46 -2.13 -7.61
N ILE A 146 -7.63 -3.09 -8.52
CA ILE A 146 -7.23 -4.48 -8.32
C ILE A 146 -6.39 -4.95 -9.51
N THR A 147 -5.20 -5.50 -9.24
CA THR A 147 -4.50 -6.33 -10.22
C THR A 147 -5.05 -7.73 -10.17
N CYS A 148 -5.79 -8.14 -11.21
CA CYS A 148 -6.32 -9.49 -11.34
C CYS A 148 -5.21 -10.42 -11.83
N ASN A 149 -4.29 -10.76 -10.92
CA ASN A 149 -3.03 -11.42 -11.24
C ASN A 149 -3.08 -12.95 -11.28
N TYR A 150 -4.23 -13.58 -11.03
CA TYR A 150 -4.37 -15.03 -10.98
C TYR A 150 -5.47 -15.50 -11.92
N ASP A 151 -5.14 -16.43 -12.82
CA ASP A 151 -6.05 -16.96 -13.83
C ASP A 151 -6.75 -18.29 -13.45
N GLY A 152 -6.51 -18.76 -12.23
CA GLY A 152 -6.97 -20.06 -11.74
C GLY A 152 -5.85 -21.10 -11.67
N GLU A 153 -4.76 -20.94 -12.42
CA GLU A 153 -3.61 -21.84 -12.46
C GLU A 153 -2.30 -21.11 -12.11
N LYS A 154 -2.06 -19.95 -12.70
CA LYS A 154 -0.80 -19.20 -12.62
C LYS A 154 -1.04 -17.74 -12.24
N LYS A 155 0.05 -17.11 -11.79
CA LYS A 155 0.08 -15.67 -11.56
C LYS A 155 0.82 -14.98 -12.70
N HIS A 156 0.22 -13.89 -13.17
CA HIS A 156 0.73 -13.06 -14.25
C HIS A 156 1.12 -11.67 -13.74
N PRO A 157 2.11 -11.01 -14.36
CA PRO A 157 2.54 -9.68 -13.96
C PRO A 157 1.61 -8.60 -14.50
N THR A 158 1.50 -7.51 -13.75
CA THR A 158 0.97 -6.23 -14.22
C THR A 158 2.12 -5.23 -14.25
N VAL A 159 2.28 -4.50 -15.36
CA VAL A 159 3.25 -3.41 -15.48
C VAL A 159 2.50 -2.10 -15.60
N ILE A 160 2.85 -1.12 -14.79
CA ILE A 160 2.34 0.25 -14.87
C ILE A 160 3.55 1.15 -14.96
N GLU A 161 3.73 1.79 -16.10
CA GLU A 161 4.90 2.63 -16.36
C GLU A 161 4.77 4.01 -15.72
N ASP A 162 5.87 4.79 -15.78
CA ASP A 162 6.02 6.07 -15.10
C ASP A 162 4.90 7.06 -15.44
N GLY A 163 4.44 7.79 -14.42
CA GLY A 163 3.46 8.86 -14.57
C GLY A 163 2.05 8.42 -14.96
N ALA A 164 1.76 7.12 -15.04
CA ALA A 164 0.44 6.64 -15.39
C ALA A 164 -0.60 6.98 -14.29
N PHE A 165 -1.85 7.15 -14.71
CA PHE A 165 -2.98 7.42 -13.81
C PHE A 165 -4.02 6.32 -13.92
N ILE A 166 -4.22 5.56 -12.85
CA ILE A 166 -5.25 4.53 -12.78
C ILE A 166 -6.48 5.11 -12.09
N GLY A 167 -7.59 5.18 -12.81
CA GLY A 167 -8.87 5.64 -12.27
C GLY A 167 -9.43 4.70 -11.20
N SER A 168 -10.22 5.23 -10.28
CA SER A 168 -10.81 4.46 -9.18
C SER A 168 -11.66 3.29 -9.69
N ASN A 169 -11.69 2.21 -8.91
CA ASN A 169 -12.45 0.99 -9.18
C ASN A 169 -12.11 0.35 -10.54
N SER A 170 -10.83 0.37 -10.90
CA SER A 170 -10.33 -0.29 -12.12
C SER A 170 -9.78 -1.68 -11.80
N GLN A 171 -10.09 -2.64 -12.67
CA GLN A 171 -9.54 -3.99 -12.64
C GLN A 171 -8.51 -4.11 -13.79
N LEU A 172 -7.28 -4.46 -13.45
CA LEU A 172 -6.22 -4.70 -14.42
C LEU A 172 -6.02 -6.22 -14.54
N VAL A 173 -6.52 -6.79 -15.63
CA VAL A 173 -6.49 -8.24 -15.85
C VAL A 173 -5.14 -8.63 -16.43
N ALA A 174 -4.30 -9.21 -15.60
CA ALA A 174 -2.93 -9.60 -15.98
C ALA A 174 -2.90 -10.83 -16.92
N PRO A 175 -1.91 -10.94 -17.85
CA PRO A 175 -0.81 -9.97 -18.02
C PRO A 175 -1.29 -8.70 -18.74
N VAL A 176 -0.87 -7.52 -18.27
CA VAL A 176 -1.24 -6.25 -18.90
C VAL A 176 -0.18 -5.18 -18.58
N THR A 177 0.05 -4.30 -19.58
CA THR A 177 0.93 -3.14 -19.46
C THR A 177 0.13 -1.85 -19.63
N ILE A 178 0.27 -0.93 -18.67
CA ILE A 178 -0.22 0.44 -18.78
C ILE A 178 0.97 1.34 -19.07
N GLY A 179 1.03 1.89 -20.26
CA GLY A 179 2.17 2.65 -20.77
C GLY A 179 2.40 3.98 -20.04
N ALA A 180 3.59 4.54 -20.22
CA ALA A 180 4.00 5.77 -19.53
C ALA A 180 3.03 6.93 -19.78
N GLY A 181 2.63 7.64 -18.72
CA GLY A 181 1.68 8.74 -18.79
C GLY A 181 0.27 8.37 -19.27
N ALA A 182 -0.03 7.06 -19.44
CA ALA A 182 -1.36 6.63 -19.85
C ALA A 182 -2.39 6.79 -18.72
N TYR A 183 -3.63 6.91 -19.09
CA TYR A 183 -4.77 7.00 -18.18
C TYR A 183 -5.67 5.79 -18.31
N VAL A 184 -6.16 5.26 -17.20
CA VAL A 184 -7.26 4.30 -17.17
C VAL A 184 -8.48 5.00 -16.60
N ALA A 185 -9.59 4.98 -17.35
CA ALA A 185 -10.85 5.57 -16.90
C ALA A 185 -11.41 4.82 -15.71
N ALA A 186 -11.93 5.53 -14.69
CA ALA A 186 -12.52 4.92 -13.52
C ALA A 186 -13.62 3.89 -13.87
N GLY A 187 -13.67 2.77 -13.15
CA GLY A 187 -14.64 1.69 -13.36
C GLY A 187 -14.37 0.84 -14.59
N SER A 188 -13.13 0.83 -15.10
CA SER A 188 -12.76 0.04 -16.29
C SER A 188 -12.16 -1.32 -15.91
N SER A 189 -12.51 -2.36 -16.69
CA SER A 189 -11.83 -3.67 -16.66
C SER A 189 -10.91 -3.77 -17.86
N ILE A 190 -9.62 -3.51 -17.64
CA ILE A 190 -8.60 -3.45 -18.68
C ILE A 190 -8.04 -4.86 -18.90
N THR A 191 -8.16 -5.38 -20.13
CA THR A 191 -7.74 -6.72 -20.55
C THR A 191 -6.68 -6.71 -21.65
N GLU A 192 -6.35 -5.53 -22.17
CA GLU A 192 -5.35 -5.32 -23.20
C GLU A 192 -4.43 -4.16 -22.79
N ASP A 193 -3.23 -4.14 -23.33
CA ASP A 193 -2.25 -3.09 -23.06
C ASP A 193 -2.80 -1.70 -23.43
N VAL A 194 -2.53 -0.70 -22.58
CA VAL A 194 -2.85 0.70 -22.86
C VAL A 194 -1.57 1.40 -23.29
N PRO A 195 -1.48 1.88 -24.56
CA PRO A 195 -0.27 2.54 -25.05
C PRO A 195 0.11 3.79 -24.25
N PRO A 196 1.40 4.19 -24.27
CA PRO A 196 1.84 5.41 -23.62
C PRO A 196 1.01 6.64 -24.01
N GLY A 197 0.62 7.46 -23.02
CA GLY A 197 -0.18 8.67 -23.22
C GLY A 197 -1.63 8.45 -23.65
N ALA A 198 -2.07 7.19 -23.80
CA ALA A 198 -3.43 6.88 -24.21
C ALA A 198 -4.42 6.86 -23.04
N LEU A 199 -5.71 6.87 -23.34
CA LEU A 199 -6.79 6.66 -22.40
C LEU A 199 -7.46 5.29 -22.64
N GLY A 200 -7.28 4.33 -21.72
CA GLY A 200 -7.98 3.06 -21.69
C GLY A 200 -9.37 3.20 -21.05
N ILE A 201 -10.43 2.84 -21.79
CA ILE A 201 -11.81 2.84 -21.28
C ILE A 201 -12.44 1.49 -21.59
N ALA A 202 -12.83 0.74 -20.55
CA ALA A 202 -13.50 -0.55 -20.69
C ALA A 202 -14.64 -0.66 -19.67
N ARG A 203 -15.69 0.11 -19.89
CA ARG A 203 -16.92 0.16 -19.06
C ARG A 203 -18.15 0.46 -19.91
N GLY A 204 -19.33 0.08 -19.43
CA GLY A 204 -20.59 0.36 -20.10
C GLY A 204 -20.85 1.88 -20.24
N ARG A 205 -21.57 2.26 -21.30
CA ARG A 205 -22.05 3.63 -21.46
C ARG A 205 -23.18 3.91 -20.45
N GLN A 206 -23.10 5.02 -19.75
CA GLN A 206 -24.15 5.42 -18.80
C GLN A 206 -25.49 5.65 -19.54
N THR A 207 -26.56 5.14 -18.94
CA THR A 207 -27.93 5.41 -19.32
C THR A 207 -28.69 5.97 -18.13
N ASN A 208 -29.38 7.09 -18.33
CA ASN A 208 -30.23 7.67 -17.31
C ASN A 208 -31.68 7.30 -17.63
N VAL A 209 -32.38 6.66 -16.66
CA VAL A 209 -33.81 6.37 -16.76
C VAL A 209 -34.54 7.46 -15.96
N LEU A 210 -35.17 8.37 -16.68
CA LEU A 210 -35.93 9.48 -16.10
C LEU A 210 -37.12 8.96 -15.28
N ASP A 211 -37.43 9.68 -14.20
CA ASP A 211 -38.57 9.42 -13.30
C ASP A 211 -38.62 8.06 -12.63
N TRP A 212 -37.62 7.20 -12.82
CA TRP A 212 -37.59 5.83 -12.28
C TRP A 212 -37.82 5.77 -10.76
N ALA A 213 -37.24 6.66 -9.99
CA ALA A 213 -37.35 6.68 -8.53
C ALA A 213 -38.77 7.18 -8.09
N THR A 214 -39.30 8.16 -8.81
CA THR A 214 -40.61 8.77 -8.56
C THR A 214 -41.72 7.73 -8.79
N GLU A 215 -41.74 7.10 -9.95
CA GLU A 215 -42.75 6.04 -10.29
C GLU A 215 -42.67 4.86 -9.32
N ARG A 216 -41.46 4.47 -8.88
CA ARG A 216 -41.33 3.39 -7.91
C ARG A 216 -41.84 3.77 -6.52
N GLY A 217 -41.69 5.06 -6.13
CA GLY A 217 -42.22 5.60 -4.89
C GLY A 217 -43.79 5.61 -4.87
N GLU A 218 -44.42 5.95 -5.98
CA GLU A 218 -45.89 5.94 -6.14
C GLU A 218 -46.45 4.53 -6.07
N LYS A 219 -45.84 3.55 -6.74
CA LYS A 219 -46.24 2.13 -6.67
C LYS A 219 -46.16 1.55 -5.26
N ARG A 220 -45.23 2.02 -4.42
CA ARG A 220 -45.12 1.59 -3.01
C ARG A 220 -46.22 2.20 -2.10
N LYS A 221 -46.75 3.36 -2.44
CA LYS A 221 -47.79 4.04 -1.67
C LYS A 221 -49.20 3.51 -2.03
N SER A 222 -49.34 2.81 -3.15
CA SER A 222 -50.61 2.24 -3.65
C SER A 222 -50.77 0.76 -3.28
N GLN A 223 -49.85 0.15 -2.58
CA GLN A 223 -49.91 -1.18 -1.94
C GLN A 223 -50.05 -1.06 -0.42
#